data_61e05722ebf9e4433d03b0a77a1a20da
#
_entry.id   61e05722ebf9e4433d03b0a77a1a20da
#
_cell.length_a   1.000
_cell.length_b   1.000
_cell.length_c   1.000
_cell.angle_alpha   90.00
_cell.angle_beta   90.00
_cell.angle_gamma   90.00
#
_symmetry.space_group_name_H-M   'P 1'
#
loop_
_entity.id
_entity.type
_entity.pdbx_description
1 polymer ?
#
loop_
_entity_poly.entity_id
_entity_poly.type
_entity_poly.pdbx_seq_one_letter_code
_entity_poly.pdbx_strand_id
1 'polypeptide(L)'
;MLTADGRALLPRIQRLCTEHHRLVQAAADLKGMESGLVKVASFSSVSAQWLPLILKSFGELYPNIEFEMLTGDYYDQIESWIVSGEADCGFLRLPSLKGLSVYPLHQDQLKIIVPCGHPQADCNPFPVETIATEPFIRLEEGDDYEIRAALDEMGVHPHVRYTAREDRTILAMVSNGLGISLLPELMVRNSPY
;
A
#
# COMPACT_ATOMS: atom_id res chain seq x y z
N MET A 1 -23.29 15.18 10.43
CA MET A 1 -22.48 16.31 9.95
C MET A 1 -22.00 17.10 11.17
N LEU A 2 -20.71 17.40 11.31
CA LEU A 2 -20.20 18.15 12.46
C LEU A 2 -20.56 19.63 12.33
N THR A 3 -20.91 20.27 13.46
CA THR A 3 -21.05 21.74 13.56
C THR A 3 -19.70 22.43 13.35
N ALA A 4 -19.71 23.76 13.20
CA ALA A 4 -18.46 24.55 13.10
C ALA A 4 -17.56 24.34 14.34
N ASP A 5 -18.17 24.41 15.53
CA ASP A 5 -17.46 24.18 16.79
C ASP A 5 -16.97 22.73 16.92
N GLY A 6 -17.77 21.75 16.46
CA GLY A 6 -17.36 20.34 16.39
C GLY A 6 -16.13 20.14 15.52
N ARG A 7 -16.04 20.80 14.36
CA ARG A 7 -14.84 20.78 13.50
C ARG A 7 -13.62 21.43 14.16
N ALA A 8 -13.82 22.52 14.89
CA ALA A 8 -12.74 23.22 15.60
C ALA A 8 -12.19 22.39 16.78
N LEU A 9 -13.05 21.61 17.44
CA LEU A 9 -12.67 20.76 18.57
C LEU A 9 -12.13 19.39 18.14
N LEU A 10 -12.48 18.92 16.96
CA LEU A 10 -12.11 17.58 16.47
C LEU A 10 -10.60 17.26 16.59
N PRO A 11 -9.66 18.14 16.19
CA PRO A 11 -8.24 17.84 16.33
C PRO A 11 -7.78 17.69 17.78
N ARG A 12 -8.43 18.39 18.72
CA ARG A 12 -8.12 18.29 20.15
C ARG A 12 -8.67 17.00 20.74
N ILE A 13 -9.87 16.61 20.32
CA ILE A 13 -10.49 15.33 20.72
C ILE A 13 -9.64 14.17 20.21
N GLN A 14 -9.22 14.22 18.95
CA GLN A 14 -8.34 13.21 18.37
C GLN A 14 -7.03 13.07 19.16
N ARG A 15 -6.38 14.18 19.50
CA ARG A 15 -5.17 14.16 20.36
C ARG A 15 -5.42 13.52 21.72
N LEU A 16 -6.55 13.84 22.36
CA LEU A 16 -6.93 13.26 23.64
C LEU A 16 -7.10 11.75 23.53
N CYS A 17 -7.79 11.28 22.49
CA CYS A 17 -7.96 9.85 22.22
C CYS A 17 -6.60 9.17 21.96
N THR A 18 -5.71 9.80 21.21
CA THR A 18 -4.35 9.27 20.95
C THR A 18 -3.53 9.17 22.25
N GLU A 19 -3.55 10.20 23.08
CA GLU A 19 -2.82 10.18 24.36
C GLU A 19 -3.43 9.15 25.35
N HIS A 20 -4.75 8.99 25.35
CA HIS A 20 -5.40 7.92 26.12
C HIS A 20 -4.92 6.54 25.64
N HIS A 21 -4.89 6.32 24.32
CA HIS A 21 -4.41 5.07 23.73
C HIS A 21 -2.96 4.80 24.09
N ARG A 22 -2.08 5.80 23.95
CA ARG A 22 -0.67 5.71 24.38
C ARG A 22 -0.50 5.36 25.86
N LEU A 23 -1.35 5.91 26.72
CA LEU A 23 -1.32 5.58 28.14
C LEU A 23 -1.71 4.13 28.40
N VAL A 24 -2.73 3.62 27.71
CA VAL A 24 -3.15 2.21 27.79
C VAL A 24 -2.03 1.29 27.31
N GLN A 25 -1.36 1.63 26.19
CA GLN A 25 -0.21 0.88 25.67
C GLN A 25 0.96 0.90 26.65
N ALA A 26 1.33 2.05 27.17
CA ALA A 26 2.42 2.14 28.15
C ALA A 26 2.11 1.33 29.42
N ALA A 27 0.86 1.25 29.84
CA ALA A 27 0.44 0.41 30.95
C ALA A 27 0.50 -1.10 30.62
N ALA A 28 0.25 -1.48 29.37
CA ALA A 28 0.41 -2.85 28.90
C ALA A 28 1.91 -3.23 28.79
N ASP A 29 2.77 -2.32 28.31
CA ASP A 29 4.21 -2.53 28.25
C ASP A 29 4.84 -2.79 29.63
N LEU A 30 4.33 -2.13 30.66
CA LEU A 30 4.74 -2.38 32.05
C LEU A 30 4.39 -3.79 32.54
N LYS A 31 3.42 -4.45 31.90
CA LYS A 31 3.00 -5.84 32.19
C LYS A 31 3.71 -6.87 31.33
N GLY A 32 4.71 -6.46 30.53
CA GLY A 32 5.58 -7.36 29.77
C GLY A 32 4.97 -7.84 28.44
N MET A 33 4.22 -7.01 27.72
CA MET A 33 3.56 -7.35 26.44
C MET A 33 2.71 -8.63 26.47
N GLU A 34 2.07 -8.91 27.60
CA GLU A 34 1.29 -10.13 27.78
C GLU A 34 -0.05 -10.09 27.03
N SER A 35 -0.58 -8.91 26.73
CA SER A 35 -1.83 -8.74 25.98
C SER A 35 -1.98 -7.31 25.48
N GLY A 36 -2.68 -7.13 24.37
CA GLY A 36 -2.94 -5.79 23.79
C GLY A 36 -3.57 -5.87 22.41
N LEU A 37 -3.95 -4.70 21.87
CA LEU A 37 -4.42 -4.53 20.51
C LEU A 37 -3.43 -3.63 19.75
N VAL A 38 -2.94 -4.10 18.62
CA VAL A 38 -2.08 -3.34 17.71
C VAL A 38 -2.85 -3.05 16.43
N LYS A 39 -2.99 -1.77 16.10
CA LYS A 39 -3.62 -1.31 14.86
C LYS A 39 -2.57 -1.04 13.80
N VAL A 40 -2.60 -1.80 12.72
CA VAL A 40 -1.63 -1.72 11.64
C VAL A 40 -2.28 -1.18 10.38
N ALA A 41 -1.77 -0.06 9.88
CA ALA A 41 -2.22 0.52 8.62
C ALA A 41 -1.32 0.07 7.46
N SER A 42 -1.90 -0.36 6.34
CA SER A 42 -1.13 -0.83 5.19
C SER A 42 -1.93 -0.75 3.88
N PHE A 43 -1.23 -0.94 2.76
CA PHE A 43 -1.86 -1.13 1.45
C PHE A 43 -2.35 -2.55 1.28
N SER A 44 -3.24 -2.76 0.33
CA SER A 44 -3.76 -4.07 -0.04
C SER A 44 -2.66 -5.09 -0.39
N SER A 45 -1.62 -4.67 -1.11
CA SER A 45 -0.48 -5.50 -1.48
C SER A 45 0.30 -6.01 -0.26
N VAL A 46 0.63 -5.13 0.69
CA VAL A 46 1.31 -5.51 1.95
C VAL A 46 0.40 -6.37 2.82
N SER A 47 -0.88 -5.99 2.96
CA SER A 47 -1.87 -6.75 3.72
C SER A 47 -2.03 -8.18 3.20
N ALA A 48 -1.96 -8.38 1.89
CA ALA A 48 -2.13 -9.70 1.29
C ALA A 48 -0.84 -10.52 1.26
N GLN A 49 0.33 -9.87 1.04
CA GLN A 49 1.58 -10.60 0.76
C GLN A 49 2.46 -10.82 1.99
N TRP A 50 2.54 -9.83 2.88
CA TRP A 50 3.47 -9.88 4.01
C TRP A 50 2.80 -10.14 5.35
N LEU A 51 1.72 -9.40 5.64
CA LEU A 51 1.13 -9.42 6.96
C LEU A 51 0.63 -10.79 7.43
N PRO A 52 0.02 -11.65 6.60
CA PRO A 52 -0.43 -12.95 7.08
C PRO A 52 0.69 -13.83 7.66
N LEU A 53 1.87 -13.81 7.03
CA LEU A 53 3.02 -14.58 7.51
C LEU A 53 3.65 -13.93 8.75
N ILE A 54 3.75 -12.61 8.76
CA ILE A 54 4.27 -11.84 9.90
C ILE A 54 3.37 -12.07 11.13
N LEU A 55 2.06 -11.90 10.98
CA LEU A 55 1.10 -12.05 12.06
C LEU A 55 1.05 -13.49 12.58
N LYS A 56 1.17 -14.48 11.70
CA LYS A 56 1.27 -15.89 12.12
C LYS A 56 2.49 -16.11 13.03
N SER A 57 3.66 -15.70 12.58
CA SER A 57 4.91 -15.89 13.35
C SER A 57 4.91 -15.07 14.63
N PHE A 58 4.33 -13.86 14.60
CA PHE A 58 4.21 -13.02 15.78
C PHE A 58 3.24 -13.62 16.82
N GLY A 59 2.10 -14.15 16.38
CA GLY A 59 1.11 -14.77 17.25
C GLY A 59 1.60 -16.05 17.96
N GLU A 60 2.58 -16.75 17.36
CA GLU A 60 3.25 -17.89 18.01
C GLU A 60 4.09 -17.44 19.23
N LEU A 61 4.64 -16.21 19.19
CA LEU A 61 5.45 -15.63 20.25
C LEU A 61 4.62 -14.85 21.28
N TYR A 62 3.55 -14.20 20.81
CA TYR A 62 2.72 -13.28 21.60
C TYR A 62 1.23 -13.58 21.39
N PRO A 63 0.72 -14.72 21.92
CA PRO A 63 -0.63 -15.24 21.59
C PRO A 63 -1.79 -14.37 22.10
N ASN A 64 -1.53 -13.47 23.04
CA ASN A 64 -2.57 -12.59 23.61
C ASN A 64 -2.57 -11.18 23.01
N ILE A 65 -1.76 -10.93 21.96
CA ILE A 65 -1.79 -9.66 21.22
C ILE A 65 -2.71 -9.82 20.03
N GLU A 66 -3.72 -8.96 19.99
CA GLU A 66 -4.68 -8.86 18.90
C GLU A 66 -4.22 -7.84 17.87
N PHE A 67 -4.62 -8.01 16.60
CA PHE A 67 -4.33 -7.09 15.52
C PHE A 67 -5.60 -6.61 14.84
N GLU A 68 -5.68 -5.30 14.65
CA GLU A 68 -6.68 -4.65 13.79
C GLU A 68 -5.98 -4.10 12.54
N MET A 69 -6.47 -4.51 11.37
CA MET A 69 -5.90 -4.11 10.09
C MET A 69 -6.68 -2.97 9.47
N LEU A 70 -6.01 -1.86 9.22
CA LEU A 70 -6.55 -0.70 8.51
C LEU A 70 -5.94 -0.68 7.09
N THR A 71 -6.76 -0.96 6.08
CA THR A 71 -6.29 -0.94 4.69
C THR A 71 -6.68 0.38 4.04
N GLY A 72 -5.68 1.10 3.56
CA GLY A 72 -5.85 2.38 2.86
C GLY A 72 -5.48 2.28 1.38
N ASP A 73 -6.17 3.09 0.57
CA ASP A 73 -5.94 3.18 -0.87
C ASP A 73 -4.88 4.25 -1.22
N TYR A 74 -4.56 5.14 -0.25
CA TYR A 74 -3.66 6.28 -0.46
C TYR A 74 -2.59 6.36 0.62
N TYR A 75 -1.37 6.73 0.23
CA TYR A 75 -0.22 6.87 1.14
C TYR A 75 -0.45 7.92 2.23
N ASP A 76 -1.02 9.07 1.86
CA ASP A 76 -1.35 10.15 2.78
C ASP A 76 -2.42 9.77 3.81
N GLN A 77 -3.34 8.87 3.45
CA GLN A 77 -4.35 8.32 4.35
C GLN A 77 -3.69 7.46 5.44
N ILE A 78 -2.79 6.55 5.07
CA ILE A 78 -2.05 5.70 6.02
C ILE A 78 -1.21 6.58 6.97
N GLU A 79 -0.46 7.55 6.41
CA GLU A 79 0.27 8.53 7.23
C GLU A 79 -0.63 9.29 8.20
N SER A 80 -1.81 9.69 7.73
CA SER A 80 -2.79 10.41 8.54
C SER A 80 -3.29 9.56 9.71
N TRP A 81 -3.56 8.29 9.49
CA TRP A 81 -3.98 7.36 10.55
C TRP A 81 -2.90 7.16 11.61
N ILE A 82 -1.63 7.08 11.21
CA ILE A 82 -0.52 6.96 12.16
C ILE A 82 -0.33 8.27 12.95
N VAL A 83 -0.36 9.41 12.26
CA VAL A 83 -0.20 10.73 12.91
C VAL A 83 -1.36 11.04 13.85
N SER A 84 -2.58 10.66 13.50
CA SER A 84 -3.76 10.85 14.34
C SER A 84 -3.86 9.85 15.49
N GLY A 85 -3.08 8.76 15.47
CA GLY A 85 -3.16 7.67 16.43
C GLY A 85 -4.36 6.74 16.19
N GLU A 86 -4.95 6.77 15.01
CA GLU A 86 -5.94 5.79 14.57
C GLU A 86 -5.28 4.44 14.26
N ALA A 87 -4.02 4.47 13.79
CA ALA A 87 -3.12 3.33 13.70
C ALA A 87 -1.89 3.53 14.59
N ASP A 88 -1.38 2.46 15.18
CA ASP A 88 -0.17 2.45 16.00
C ASP A 88 1.10 2.45 15.15
N CYS A 89 1.05 1.73 14.05
CA CYS A 89 2.11 1.65 13.05
C CYS A 89 1.53 1.39 11.67
N GLY A 90 2.40 1.40 10.66
CA GLY A 90 1.94 1.08 9.30
C GLY A 90 3.06 1.01 8.29
N PHE A 91 2.69 0.60 7.09
CA PHE A 91 3.59 0.50 5.96
C PHE A 91 3.40 1.71 5.05
N LEU A 92 4.50 2.40 4.77
CA LEU A 92 4.53 3.63 4.02
C LEU A 92 5.53 3.53 2.89
N ARG A 93 5.32 4.35 1.87
CA ARG A 93 6.35 4.66 0.88
C ARG A 93 7.26 5.77 1.41
N LEU A 94 8.54 5.71 1.12
CA LEU A 94 9.48 6.78 1.44
C LEU A 94 9.62 7.78 0.28
N PRO A 95 9.87 9.07 0.56
CA PRO A 95 10.00 9.68 1.88
C PRO A 95 8.66 9.94 2.58
N SER A 96 8.59 9.75 3.90
CA SER A 96 7.45 10.17 4.71
C SER A 96 7.52 11.68 4.98
N LEU A 97 6.36 12.35 4.89
CA LEU A 97 6.28 13.80 4.96
C LEU A 97 6.07 14.37 6.38
N LYS A 98 5.78 13.51 7.37
CA LYS A 98 5.20 14.00 8.65
C LYS A 98 6.00 13.67 9.93
N GLY A 99 7.31 13.55 9.83
CA GLY A 99 8.16 13.39 11.02
C GLY A 99 7.93 12.08 11.79
N LEU A 100 7.50 11.03 11.09
CA LEU A 100 7.37 9.69 11.64
C LEU A 100 8.75 9.04 11.79
N SER A 101 8.89 8.17 12.78
CA SER A 101 10.04 7.27 12.85
C SER A 101 9.86 6.16 11.81
N VAL A 102 10.76 6.09 10.84
CA VAL A 102 10.65 5.15 9.72
C VAL A 102 11.84 4.20 9.64
N TYR A 103 11.55 2.94 9.30
CA TYR A 103 12.54 1.88 9.10
C TYR A 103 12.40 1.36 7.68
N PRO A 104 13.41 1.53 6.80
CA PRO A 104 13.38 0.94 5.47
C PRO A 104 13.32 -0.58 5.55
N LEU A 105 12.34 -1.19 4.89
CA LEU A 105 12.14 -2.65 4.90
C LEU A 105 12.50 -3.29 3.57
N HIS A 106 12.06 -2.70 2.46
CA HIS A 106 12.20 -3.28 1.14
C HIS A 106 12.17 -2.18 0.07
N GLN A 107 12.88 -2.43 -1.03
CA GLN A 107 12.78 -1.66 -2.25
C GLN A 107 12.05 -2.51 -3.28
N ASP A 108 10.84 -2.09 -3.65
CA ASP A 108 10.04 -2.77 -4.65
C ASP A 108 10.50 -2.39 -6.07
N GLN A 109 10.18 -3.22 -7.05
CA GLN A 109 10.50 -3.02 -8.44
C GLN A 109 9.22 -2.88 -9.26
N LEU A 110 9.24 -2.00 -10.26
CA LEU A 110 8.17 -1.96 -11.25
C LEU A 110 8.37 -3.07 -12.29
N LYS A 111 7.30 -3.78 -12.61
CA LYS A 111 7.28 -4.87 -13.59
C LYS A 111 6.27 -4.56 -14.69
N ILE A 112 6.66 -4.80 -15.92
CA ILE A 112 5.72 -4.83 -17.04
C ILE A 112 4.91 -6.12 -16.95
N ILE A 113 3.60 -5.98 -17.01
CA ILE A 113 2.65 -7.07 -16.94
C ILE A 113 2.03 -7.24 -18.33
N VAL A 114 2.17 -8.45 -18.86
CA VAL A 114 1.69 -8.80 -20.20
C VAL A 114 0.80 -10.05 -20.15
N PRO A 115 -0.09 -10.26 -21.14
CA PRO A 115 -0.88 -11.48 -21.21
C PRO A 115 -0.02 -12.74 -21.32
N CYS A 116 -0.52 -13.88 -20.84
CA CYS A 116 0.11 -15.17 -21.06
C CYS A 116 0.29 -15.43 -22.56
N GLY A 117 1.51 -15.85 -22.94
CA GLY A 117 1.83 -16.10 -24.35
C GLY A 117 2.13 -14.85 -25.18
N HIS A 118 2.31 -13.71 -24.53
CA HIS A 118 2.76 -12.48 -25.21
C HIS A 118 4.11 -12.74 -25.92
N PRO A 119 4.29 -12.30 -27.18
CA PRO A 119 5.51 -12.60 -27.96
C PRO A 119 6.80 -12.14 -27.31
N GLN A 120 6.73 -11.13 -26.45
CA GLN A 120 7.88 -10.52 -25.80
C GLN A 120 7.92 -10.79 -24.27
N ALA A 121 7.13 -11.75 -23.78
CA ALA A 121 7.07 -12.05 -22.34
C ALA A 121 8.44 -12.40 -21.74
N ASP A 122 9.31 -13.03 -22.52
CA ASP A 122 10.65 -13.46 -22.09
C ASP A 122 11.76 -12.40 -22.38
N CYS A 123 11.40 -11.24 -22.93
CA CYS A 123 12.37 -10.18 -23.21
C CYS A 123 12.81 -9.49 -21.92
N ASN A 124 14.13 -9.41 -21.72
CA ASN A 124 14.72 -8.64 -20.62
C ASN A 124 15.98 -7.92 -21.11
N PRO A 125 15.96 -6.59 -21.25
CA PRO A 125 14.85 -5.68 -20.93
C PRO A 125 13.65 -5.82 -21.87
N PHE A 126 12.46 -5.49 -21.37
CA PHE A 126 11.25 -5.44 -22.18
C PHE A 126 11.33 -4.26 -23.17
N PRO A 127 10.95 -4.44 -24.45
CA PRO A 127 11.06 -3.38 -25.44
C PRO A 127 10.17 -2.18 -25.13
N VAL A 128 10.78 -1.02 -25.05
CA VAL A 128 10.12 0.26 -24.73
C VAL A 128 9.08 0.65 -25.78
N GLU A 129 9.36 0.34 -27.04
CA GLU A 129 8.48 0.61 -28.18
C GLU A 129 7.14 -0.13 -28.06
N THR A 130 7.15 -1.31 -27.45
CA THR A 130 5.94 -2.10 -27.19
C THR A 130 5.05 -1.40 -26.17
N ILE A 131 5.64 -0.81 -25.14
CA ILE A 131 4.87 -0.06 -24.13
C ILE A 131 4.18 1.16 -24.78
N ALA A 132 4.81 1.79 -25.77
CA ALA A 132 4.25 2.93 -26.46
C ALA A 132 3.13 2.57 -27.47
N THR A 133 3.15 1.35 -28.02
CA THR A 133 2.28 0.96 -29.13
C THR A 133 1.10 0.09 -28.73
N GLU A 134 1.24 -0.70 -27.69
CA GLU A 134 0.16 -1.57 -27.21
C GLU A 134 -0.88 -0.83 -26.34
N PRO A 135 -2.11 -1.32 -26.29
CA PRO A 135 -3.10 -0.81 -25.35
C PRO A 135 -2.59 -0.88 -23.91
N PHE A 136 -2.52 0.25 -23.23
CA PHE A 136 -2.03 0.33 -21.87
C PHE A 136 -3.18 0.44 -20.87
N ILE A 137 -3.11 -0.33 -19.81
CA ILE A 137 -4.04 -0.31 -18.69
C ILE A 137 -3.34 0.41 -17.54
N ARG A 138 -3.82 1.61 -17.19
CA ARG A 138 -3.22 2.44 -16.14
C ARG A 138 -3.85 2.15 -14.79
N LEU A 139 -3.01 1.99 -13.78
CA LEU A 139 -3.42 2.04 -12.39
C LEU A 139 -3.68 3.50 -12.01
N GLU A 140 -4.88 3.80 -11.54
CA GLU A 140 -5.29 5.12 -11.03
C GLU A 140 -5.35 5.05 -9.49
N GLU A 141 -4.21 4.89 -8.85
CA GLU A 141 -4.06 5.13 -7.42
C GLU A 141 -3.60 6.58 -7.22
N GLY A 142 -4.16 7.26 -6.23
CA GLY A 142 -4.06 8.66 -5.86
C GLY A 142 -2.81 9.44 -6.27
N ASP A 143 -1.64 8.85 -6.15
CA ASP A 143 -0.37 9.34 -6.69
C ASP A 143 0.31 8.19 -7.45
N ASP A 144 -0.11 7.93 -8.68
CA ASP A 144 0.59 7.06 -9.63
C ASP A 144 1.95 7.67 -10.09
N TYR A 145 2.48 8.54 -9.23
CA TYR A 145 3.72 9.29 -9.46
C TYR A 145 4.89 8.38 -9.82
N GLU A 146 5.00 7.22 -9.19
CA GLU A 146 6.10 6.28 -9.45
C GLU A 146 6.03 5.68 -10.84
N ILE A 147 4.83 5.25 -11.24
CA ILE A 147 4.59 4.67 -12.57
C ILE A 147 4.81 5.74 -13.64
N ARG A 148 4.28 6.95 -13.42
CA ARG A 148 4.52 8.07 -14.33
C ARG A 148 5.97 8.46 -14.39
N ALA A 149 6.63 8.62 -13.24
CA ALA A 149 8.04 8.96 -13.21
C ALA A 149 8.90 7.92 -13.93
N ALA A 150 8.61 6.62 -13.76
CA ALA A 150 9.31 5.56 -14.47
C ALA A 150 9.06 5.61 -15.99
N LEU A 151 7.83 5.87 -16.43
CA LEU A 151 7.50 6.01 -17.84
C LEU A 151 8.17 7.26 -18.44
N ASP A 152 8.17 8.37 -17.72
CA ASP A 152 8.83 9.62 -18.13
C ASP A 152 10.36 9.45 -18.23
N GLU A 153 10.96 8.75 -17.26
CA GLU A 153 12.40 8.43 -17.28
C GLU A 153 12.79 7.55 -18.47
N MET A 154 11.92 6.62 -18.85
CA MET A 154 12.06 5.80 -20.04
C MET A 154 11.76 6.57 -21.34
N GLY A 155 11.22 7.78 -21.25
CA GLY A 155 10.78 8.57 -22.41
C GLY A 155 9.54 7.97 -23.12
N VAL A 156 8.70 7.25 -22.39
CA VAL A 156 7.57 6.51 -22.95
C VAL A 156 6.24 7.14 -22.53
N HIS A 157 5.39 7.37 -23.54
CA HIS A 157 4.03 7.84 -23.35
C HIS A 157 3.04 6.78 -23.86
N PRO A 158 2.59 5.84 -23.01
CA PRO A 158 1.74 4.75 -23.43
C PRO A 158 0.37 5.24 -23.87
N HIS A 159 -0.22 4.53 -24.86
CA HIS A 159 -1.60 4.74 -25.25
C HIS A 159 -2.54 4.15 -24.21
N VAL A 160 -2.91 4.96 -23.19
CA VAL A 160 -3.84 4.54 -22.13
C VAL A 160 -5.22 4.30 -22.72
N ARG A 161 -5.63 3.03 -22.80
CA ARG A 161 -6.95 2.63 -23.29
C ARG A 161 -7.92 2.36 -22.14
N TYR A 162 -7.40 1.93 -20.99
CA TYR A 162 -8.19 1.62 -19.80
C TYR A 162 -7.53 2.19 -18.57
N THR A 163 -8.36 2.46 -17.56
CA THR A 163 -7.92 2.92 -16.24
C THR A 163 -8.69 2.14 -15.18
N ALA A 164 -8.00 1.64 -14.16
CA ALA A 164 -8.62 0.96 -13.03
C ALA A 164 -7.91 1.36 -11.74
N ARG A 165 -8.61 1.27 -10.62
CA ARG A 165 -8.09 1.65 -9.29
C ARG A 165 -7.54 0.49 -8.49
N GLU A 166 -7.87 -0.73 -8.88
CA GLU A 166 -7.48 -1.93 -8.17
C GLU A 166 -6.52 -2.76 -9.01
N ASP A 167 -5.41 -3.16 -8.40
CA ASP A 167 -4.39 -4.02 -8.99
C ASP A 167 -4.97 -5.34 -9.52
N ARG A 168 -5.86 -5.97 -8.76
CA ARG A 168 -6.54 -7.21 -9.18
C ARG A 168 -7.37 -7.03 -10.45
N THR A 169 -8.04 -5.90 -10.59
CA THR A 169 -8.81 -5.58 -11.80
C THR A 169 -7.87 -5.45 -13.00
N ILE A 170 -6.72 -4.77 -12.84
CA ILE A 170 -5.72 -4.64 -13.89
C ILE A 170 -5.17 -6.00 -14.29
N LEU A 171 -4.79 -6.83 -13.31
CA LEU A 171 -4.26 -8.17 -13.57
C LEU A 171 -5.27 -9.04 -14.32
N ALA A 172 -6.56 -8.99 -13.93
CA ALA A 172 -7.63 -9.69 -14.65
C ALA A 172 -7.80 -9.16 -16.08
N MET A 173 -7.69 -7.84 -16.30
CA MET A 173 -7.78 -7.26 -17.65
C MET A 173 -6.60 -7.67 -18.51
N VAL A 174 -5.38 -7.65 -17.97
CA VAL A 174 -4.17 -8.11 -18.69
C VAL A 174 -4.29 -9.60 -19.03
N SER A 175 -4.68 -10.44 -18.07
CA SER A 175 -4.82 -11.89 -18.31
C SER A 175 -5.85 -12.21 -19.40
N ASN A 176 -6.85 -11.36 -19.61
CA ASN A 176 -7.83 -11.47 -20.68
C ASN A 176 -7.41 -10.78 -22.01
N GLY A 177 -6.16 -10.35 -22.12
CA GLY A 177 -5.62 -9.79 -23.35
C GLY A 177 -6.11 -8.39 -23.71
N LEU A 178 -6.57 -7.59 -22.74
CA LEU A 178 -7.05 -6.23 -23.01
C LEU A 178 -5.91 -5.22 -23.20
N GLY A 179 -4.70 -5.59 -22.85
CA GLY A 179 -3.51 -4.76 -22.99
C GLY A 179 -2.43 -5.15 -21.99
N ILE A 180 -1.45 -4.27 -21.84
CA ILE A 180 -0.33 -4.40 -20.91
C ILE A 180 -0.43 -3.37 -19.78
N SER A 181 0.33 -3.57 -18.71
CA SER A 181 0.40 -2.62 -17.59
C SER A 181 1.79 -2.54 -16.98
N LEU A 182 2.03 -1.55 -16.13
CA LEU A 182 3.22 -1.41 -15.29
C LEU A 182 2.77 -1.34 -13.83
N LEU A 183 3.21 -2.31 -13.02
CA LEU A 183 2.81 -2.43 -11.62
C LEU A 183 4.00 -2.75 -10.72
N PRO A 184 3.98 -2.37 -9.43
CA PRO A 184 4.91 -2.85 -8.43
C PRO A 184 4.91 -4.39 -8.32
N GLU A 185 6.09 -4.99 -8.17
CA GLU A 185 6.23 -6.45 -8.09
C GLU A 185 5.40 -7.04 -6.94
N LEU A 186 5.31 -6.32 -5.82
CA LEU A 186 4.53 -6.78 -4.68
C LEU A 186 3.04 -6.93 -4.99
N MET A 187 2.49 -6.13 -5.91
CA MET A 187 1.09 -6.25 -6.34
C MET A 187 0.84 -7.50 -7.19
N VAL A 188 1.86 -7.97 -7.91
CA VAL A 188 1.71 -9.11 -8.84
C VAL A 188 2.16 -10.44 -8.25
N ARG A 189 2.95 -10.42 -7.19
CA ARG A 189 3.46 -11.61 -6.54
C ARG A 189 2.30 -12.46 -6.00
N ASN A 190 2.33 -13.76 -6.30
CA ASN A 190 1.28 -14.72 -5.91
C ASN A 190 -0.12 -14.37 -6.46
N SER A 191 -0.20 -13.58 -7.53
CA SER A 191 -1.47 -13.36 -8.20
C SER A 191 -2.01 -14.67 -8.80
N PRO A 192 -3.32 -14.92 -8.75
CA PRO A 192 -3.93 -16.07 -9.40
C PRO A 192 -4.08 -15.89 -10.93
N TYR A 193 -3.70 -14.72 -11.46
CA TYR A 193 -3.77 -14.37 -12.88
C TYR A 193 -2.42 -14.52 -13.56
#